data_08d9f8688e2070a4ea89129065b64aa3
#
_entry.id   08d9f8688e2070a4ea89129065b64aa3
#
_cell.length_a   1.000
_cell.length_b   1.000
_cell.length_c   1.000
_cell.angle_alpha   90.00
_cell.angle_beta   90.00
_cell.angle_gamma   90.00
#
_symmetry.space_group_name_H-M   'P 1'
#
loop_
_entity.id
_entity.type
_entity.pdbx_description
1 polymer ?
#
loop_
_entity_poly.entity_id
_entity_poly.type
_entity_poly.pdbx_seq_one_letter_code
_entity_poly.pdbx_strand_id
1 'polypeptide(L)'
;MGVTGFDHAAIPTADAARLLAFYESLGFGTAGADEWRAGRARVFALTFGDNKINVHPEDLVEHRGQPWYLRGPTAEPGCGDFCFVWEGGLDHLLTVLAAAGVEVVEGPVPRIGGRAGGTAGGVSVYVRDPDDNLLEFISYDPADVDRHPPAVH
;
A
#
# COMPACT_ATOMS: atom_id res chain seq x y z
N MET A 1 10.80 -20.62 -19.02
CA MET A 1 10.38 -20.53 -17.60
C MET A 1 11.15 -19.37 -16.94
N GLY A 2 10.49 -18.57 -16.10
CA GLY A 2 11.10 -17.39 -15.51
C GLY A 2 10.15 -16.72 -14.51
N VAL A 3 10.45 -15.47 -14.14
CA VAL A 3 9.55 -14.64 -13.29
C VAL A 3 8.28 -14.34 -14.07
N THR A 4 7.12 -14.66 -13.49
CA THR A 4 5.81 -14.53 -14.14
C THR A 4 4.91 -13.46 -13.50
N GLY A 5 5.27 -12.97 -12.31
CA GLY A 5 4.49 -11.97 -11.61
C GLY A 5 5.08 -11.58 -10.26
N PHE A 6 4.43 -10.63 -9.63
CA PHE A 6 4.68 -10.23 -8.26
C PHE A 6 3.74 -10.98 -7.32
N ASP A 7 4.25 -11.55 -6.23
CA ASP A 7 3.45 -12.31 -5.25
C ASP A 7 3.13 -11.46 -4.03
N HIS A 8 4.13 -11.09 -3.23
CA HIS A 8 3.93 -10.27 -2.03
C HIS A 8 5.16 -9.45 -1.67
N ALA A 9 4.94 -8.40 -0.88
CA ALA A 9 5.97 -7.68 -0.16
C ALA A 9 5.88 -7.98 1.34
N ALA A 10 6.85 -7.53 2.11
CA ALA A 10 6.80 -7.52 3.56
C ALA A 10 7.29 -6.16 4.08
N ILE A 11 6.60 -5.62 5.08
CA ILE A 11 6.97 -4.37 5.76
C ILE A 11 6.99 -4.56 7.28
N PRO A 12 7.93 -3.93 7.98
CA PRO A 12 7.85 -3.76 9.42
C PRO A 12 6.92 -2.60 9.77
N THR A 13 6.35 -2.62 10.97
CA THR A 13 5.57 -1.53 11.54
C THR A 13 6.00 -1.22 12.95
N ALA A 14 5.85 0.02 13.36
CA ALA A 14 6.07 0.46 14.73
C ALA A 14 4.82 0.31 15.61
N ASP A 15 3.64 0.20 14.99
CA ASP A 15 2.35 0.02 15.67
C ASP A 15 1.40 -0.77 14.76
N ALA A 16 1.39 -2.09 14.93
CA ALA A 16 0.63 -3.00 14.08
C ALA A 16 -0.89 -2.78 14.17
N ALA A 17 -1.41 -2.44 15.35
CA ALA A 17 -2.85 -2.21 15.52
C ALA A 17 -3.31 -0.95 14.78
N ARG A 18 -2.54 0.12 14.87
CA ARG A 18 -2.80 1.39 14.18
C ARG A 18 -2.67 1.24 12.66
N LEU A 19 -1.63 0.54 12.20
CA LEU A 19 -1.43 0.26 10.79
C LEU A 19 -2.62 -0.53 10.21
N LEU A 20 -3.02 -1.60 10.89
CA LEU A 20 -4.13 -2.46 10.47
C LEU A 20 -5.45 -1.66 10.35
N ALA A 21 -5.78 -0.86 11.37
CA ALA A 21 -6.99 -0.03 11.35
C ALA A 21 -6.99 0.99 10.20
N PHE A 22 -5.84 1.57 9.88
CA PHE A 22 -5.70 2.49 8.75
C PHE A 22 -6.03 1.80 7.42
N TYR A 23 -5.41 0.67 7.12
CA TYR A 23 -5.64 -0.03 5.84
C TYR A 23 -7.06 -0.59 5.73
N GLU A 24 -7.62 -1.10 6.83
CA GLU A 24 -9.04 -1.53 6.87
C GLU A 24 -9.98 -0.34 6.56
N SER A 25 -9.69 0.86 7.04
CA SER A 25 -10.49 2.06 6.76
C SER A 25 -10.47 2.49 5.29
N LEU A 26 -9.45 2.10 4.54
CA LEU A 26 -9.31 2.34 3.10
C LEU A 26 -9.86 1.18 2.24
N GLY A 27 -10.44 0.14 2.86
CA GLY A 27 -11.05 -0.98 2.17
C GLY A 27 -10.09 -2.12 1.79
N PHE A 28 -8.88 -2.15 2.33
CA PHE A 28 -8.00 -3.32 2.17
C PHE A 28 -8.60 -4.51 2.92
N GLY A 29 -8.47 -5.69 2.32
CA GLY A 29 -8.72 -6.94 3.02
C GLY A 29 -7.57 -7.32 3.94
N THR A 30 -7.78 -8.35 4.76
CA THR A 30 -6.75 -8.86 5.67
C THR A 30 -6.70 -10.38 5.66
N ALA A 31 -5.53 -10.95 5.95
CA ALA A 31 -5.35 -12.37 6.17
C ALA A 31 -4.59 -12.59 7.49
N GLY A 32 -5.15 -13.42 8.37
CA GLY A 32 -4.57 -13.72 9.67
C GLY A 32 -4.69 -12.61 10.73
N ALA A 33 -5.40 -11.51 10.45
CA ALA A 33 -5.55 -10.39 11.38
C ALA A 33 -6.29 -10.80 12.68
N ASP A 34 -7.32 -11.63 12.58
CA ASP A 34 -8.06 -12.10 13.75
C ASP A 34 -7.21 -13.05 14.60
N GLU A 35 -6.40 -13.90 13.98
CA GLU A 35 -5.46 -14.78 14.68
C GLU A 35 -4.37 -13.97 15.39
N TRP A 36 -3.87 -12.92 14.74
CA TRP A 36 -2.92 -12.00 15.34
C TRP A 36 -3.53 -11.24 16.52
N ARG A 37 -4.73 -10.64 16.36
CA ARG A 37 -5.45 -9.95 17.44
C ARG A 37 -5.70 -10.86 18.66
N ALA A 38 -5.93 -12.15 18.40
CA ALA A 38 -6.14 -13.16 19.45
C ALA A 38 -4.83 -13.73 20.05
N GLY A 39 -3.67 -13.24 19.60
CA GLY A 39 -2.36 -13.72 20.07
C GLY A 39 -1.98 -15.14 19.59
N ARG A 40 -2.66 -15.67 18.56
CA ARG A 40 -2.40 -16.98 17.98
C ARG A 40 -1.50 -16.97 16.75
N ALA A 41 -1.29 -15.79 16.14
CA ALA A 41 -0.37 -15.59 15.04
C ALA A 41 0.58 -14.43 15.35
N ARG A 42 1.82 -14.52 14.85
CA ARG A 42 2.84 -13.47 15.01
C ARG A 42 2.79 -12.40 13.92
N VAL A 43 2.19 -12.72 12.80
CA VAL A 43 2.10 -11.85 11.61
C VAL A 43 0.69 -11.88 11.05
N PHE A 44 0.35 -10.85 10.29
CA PHE A 44 -0.84 -10.81 9.45
C PHE A 44 -0.47 -10.22 8.09
N ALA A 45 -1.40 -10.21 7.16
CA ALA A 45 -1.19 -9.57 5.86
C ALA A 45 -2.35 -8.63 5.51
N LEU A 46 -2.01 -7.56 4.80
CA LEU A 46 -2.94 -6.72 4.07
C LEU A 46 -3.15 -7.34 2.69
N THR A 47 -4.40 -7.48 2.24
CA THR A 47 -4.71 -8.13 0.96
C THR A 47 -5.41 -7.16 -0.01
N PHE A 48 -5.08 -7.28 -1.29
CA PHE A 48 -5.63 -6.48 -2.38
C PHE A 48 -5.47 -7.23 -3.71
N GLY A 49 -6.53 -7.37 -4.48
CA GLY A 49 -6.52 -8.22 -5.67
C GLY A 49 -5.99 -9.61 -5.35
N ASP A 50 -5.03 -10.10 -6.13
CA ASP A 50 -4.36 -11.40 -5.95
C ASP A 50 -3.04 -11.28 -5.16
N ASN A 51 -2.75 -10.11 -4.58
CA ASN A 51 -1.50 -9.84 -3.89
C ASN A 51 -1.71 -9.53 -2.41
N LYS A 52 -0.62 -9.47 -1.67
CA LYS A 52 -0.63 -9.09 -0.25
C LYS A 52 0.66 -8.37 0.15
N ILE A 53 0.59 -7.70 1.30
CA ILE A 53 1.74 -7.23 2.04
C ILE A 53 1.72 -7.91 3.41
N ASN A 54 2.75 -8.71 3.70
CA ASN A 54 2.95 -9.26 5.03
C ASN A 54 3.41 -8.14 5.97
N VAL A 55 2.77 -8.03 7.12
CA VAL A 55 3.14 -7.06 8.16
C VAL A 55 3.93 -7.77 9.24
N HIS A 56 5.12 -7.23 9.55
CA HIS A 56 5.93 -7.66 10.68
C HIS A 56 5.71 -6.70 11.84
N PRO A 57 4.96 -7.10 12.88
CA PRO A 57 4.69 -6.28 14.05
C PRO A 57 5.96 -5.88 14.82
N GLU A 58 5.81 -4.94 15.71
CA GLU A 58 6.90 -4.32 16.49
C GLU A 58 7.75 -5.33 17.28
N ASP A 59 7.12 -6.38 17.81
CA ASP A 59 7.82 -7.46 18.53
C ASP A 59 8.78 -8.25 17.63
N LEU A 60 8.46 -8.41 16.34
CA LEU A 60 9.38 -9.01 15.35
C LEU A 60 10.51 -8.06 14.96
N VAL A 61 10.23 -6.77 14.88
CA VAL A 61 11.25 -5.76 14.54
C VAL A 61 12.38 -5.74 15.56
N GLU A 62 12.09 -5.99 16.82
CA GLU A 62 13.09 -6.12 17.90
C GLU A 62 14.07 -7.29 17.69
N HIS A 63 13.67 -8.30 16.93
CA HIS A 63 14.51 -9.48 16.62
C HIS A 63 15.42 -9.30 15.39
N ARG A 64 15.66 -8.07 14.97
CA ARG A 64 16.55 -7.76 13.85
C ARG A 64 17.94 -8.42 14.05
N GLY A 65 18.43 -9.03 12.98
CA GLY A 65 19.73 -9.68 12.98
C GLY A 65 19.74 -11.11 13.51
N GLN A 66 18.61 -11.62 13.99
CA GLN A 66 18.51 -13.04 14.33
C GLN A 66 18.43 -13.92 13.08
N PRO A 67 19.16 -15.04 13.03
CA PRO A 67 19.23 -15.89 11.81
C PRO A 67 17.89 -16.42 11.32
N TRP A 68 16.91 -16.54 12.20
CA TRP A 68 15.57 -17.03 11.91
C TRP A 68 14.61 -15.93 11.40
N TYR A 69 14.99 -14.66 11.52
CA TYR A 69 14.18 -13.52 11.08
C TYR A 69 14.77 -12.90 9.80
N LEU A 70 14.36 -13.44 8.65
CA LEU A 70 14.80 -12.98 7.35
C LEU A 70 14.03 -11.73 6.92
N ARG A 71 14.75 -10.65 6.63
CA ARG A 71 14.23 -9.39 6.09
C ARG A 71 15.32 -8.59 5.40
N GLY A 72 14.96 -7.56 4.66
CA GLY A 72 15.92 -6.60 4.15
C GLY A 72 16.69 -5.92 5.31
N PRO A 73 18.00 -5.78 5.25
CA PRO A 73 18.81 -5.29 6.37
C PRO A 73 18.47 -3.85 6.79
N THR A 74 17.95 -3.05 5.88
CA THR A 74 17.53 -1.64 6.09
C THR A 74 16.01 -1.46 6.14
N ALA A 75 15.24 -2.53 6.24
CA ALA A 75 13.80 -2.46 6.35
C ALA A 75 13.40 -1.98 7.76
N GLU A 76 12.99 -0.73 7.84
CA GLU A 76 12.48 -0.04 9.02
C GLU A 76 11.01 0.35 8.82
N PRO A 77 10.22 0.58 9.89
CA PRO A 77 8.93 1.23 9.75
C PRO A 77 9.05 2.52 8.93
N GLY A 78 8.17 2.68 7.93
CA GLY A 78 8.23 3.81 7.00
C GLY A 78 9.11 3.62 5.76
N CYS A 79 9.71 2.43 5.57
CA CYS A 79 10.53 2.15 4.38
C CYS A 79 9.72 1.80 3.13
N GLY A 80 8.39 1.64 3.25
CA GLY A 80 7.52 1.24 2.16
C GLY A 80 7.22 2.39 1.21
N ASP A 81 7.17 2.06 -0.10
CA ASP A 81 6.72 2.94 -1.18
C ASP A 81 5.92 2.06 -2.14
N PHE A 82 4.61 2.22 -2.16
CA PHE A 82 3.70 1.32 -2.86
C PHE A 82 2.74 2.09 -3.74
N CYS A 83 2.48 1.56 -4.94
CA CYS A 83 1.44 2.03 -5.81
C CYS A 83 0.33 0.98 -5.94
N PHE A 84 -0.88 1.35 -5.55
CA PHE A 84 -2.08 0.52 -5.67
C PHE A 84 -2.98 1.04 -6.78
N VAL A 85 -3.58 0.12 -7.53
CA VAL A 85 -4.60 0.50 -8.49
C VAL A 85 -5.91 0.74 -7.76
N TRP A 86 -6.51 1.92 -7.97
CA TRP A 86 -7.83 2.25 -7.45
C TRP A 86 -8.90 2.07 -8.52
N GLU A 87 -9.97 1.37 -8.19
CA GLU A 87 -11.16 1.26 -9.02
C GLU A 87 -12.30 2.13 -8.46
N GLY A 88 -13.07 2.76 -9.35
CA GLY A 88 -14.21 3.61 -8.97
C GLY A 88 -13.96 5.11 -9.13
N GLY A 89 -12.81 5.49 -9.74
CA GLY A 89 -12.48 6.87 -10.05
C GLY A 89 -11.93 7.68 -8.86
N LEU A 90 -11.27 8.79 -9.18
CA LEU A 90 -10.58 9.63 -8.19
C LEU A 90 -11.53 10.34 -7.23
N ASP A 91 -12.72 10.73 -7.68
CA ASP A 91 -13.70 11.41 -6.80
C ASP A 91 -14.15 10.48 -5.66
N HIS A 92 -14.30 9.19 -5.94
CA HIS A 92 -14.58 8.18 -4.93
C HIS A 92 -13.38 7.98 -3.99
N LEU A 93 -12.15 7.88 -4.53
CA LEU A 93 -10.94 7.79 -3.72
C LEU A 93 -10.84 8.95 -2.72
N LEU A 94 -10.97 10.19 -3.21
CA LEU A 94 -10.89 11.39 -2.37
C LEU A 94 -11.96 11.41 -1.28
N THR A 95 -13.17 10.91 -1.59
CA THR A 95 -14.24 10.76 -0.60
C THR A 95 -13.87 9.74 0.48
N VAL A 96 -13.31 8.59 0.12
CA VAL A 96 -12.86 7.56 1.07
C VAL A 96 -11.73 8.08 1.95
N LEU A 97 -10.72 8.74 1.36
CA LEU A 97 -9.61 9.35 2.11
C LEU A 97 -10.10 10.39 3.11
N ALA A 98 -10.99 11.28 2.69
CA ALA A 98 -11.56 12.30 3.56
C ALA A 98 -12.38 11.69 4.70
N ALA A 99 -13.20 10.67 4.43
CA ALA A 99 -13.97 9.96 5.45
C ALA A 99 -13.08 9.23 6.47
N ALA A 100 -11.92 8.73 6.04
CA ALA A 100 -10.91 8.11 6.90
C ALA A 100 -10.00 9.13 7.61
N GLY A 101 -10.15 10.43 7.35
CA GLY A 101 -9.29 11.47 7.92
C GLY A 101 -7.85 11.44 7.38
N VAL A 102 -7.64 10.91 6.18
CA VAL A 102 -6.32 10.77 5.56
C VAL A 102 -6.04 11.99 4.68
N GLU A 103 -4.91 12.65 4.95
CA GLU A 103 -4.48 13.82 4.20
C GLU A 103 -3.82 13.42 2.88
N VAL A 104 -4.21 14.12 1.80
CA VAL A 104 -3.56 13.99 0.50
C VAL A 104 -2.26 14.80 0.51
N VAL A 105 -1.14 14.12 0.27
CA VAL A 105 0.20 14.72 0.23
C VAL A 105 0.46 15.37 -1.13
N GLU A 106 0.06 14.68 -2.21
CA GLU A 106 0.20 15.17 -3.59
C GLU A 106 -0.90 14.57 -4.46
N GLY A 107 -1.33 15.30 -5.44
CA GLY A 107 -2.28 14.87 -6.47
C GLY A 107 -3.66 15.50 -6.35
N PRO A 108 -4.54 15.21 -7.31
CA PRO A 108 -4.35 14.31 -8.46
C PRO A 108 -3.28 14.81 -9.44
N VAL A 109 -2.37 13.92 -9.86
CA VAL A 109 -1.30 14.22 -10.81
C VAL A 109 -1.15 13.09 -11.84
N PRO A 110 -0.87 13.39 -13.13
CA PRO A 110 -0.63 12.35 -14.13
C PRO A 110 0.66 11.58 -13.83
N ARG A 111 0.60 10.25 -13.99
CA ARG A 111 1.74 9.35 -13.80
C ARG A 111 1.73 8.25 -14.86
N ILE A 112 2.88 7.65 -15.07
CA ILE A 112 3.01 6.40 -15.84
C ILE A 112 3.09 5.25 -14.86
N GLY A 113 2.12 4.36 -14.92
CA GLY A 113 2.07 3.21 -14.01
C GLY A 113 2.51 1.90 -14.66
N GLY A 114 2.40 0.80 -13.90
CA GLY A 114 2.93 -0.51 -14.29
C GLY A 114 2.17 -1.25 -15.38
N ARG A 115 0.95 -0.84 -15.73
CA ARG A 115 0.17 -1.48 -16.80
C ARG A 115 0.81 -1.27 -18.17
N ALA A 116 0.44 -2.11 -19.15
CA ALA A 116 0.99 -2.10 -20.51
C ALA A 116 2.55 -2.11 -20.53
N GLY A 117 3.15 -2.93 -19.68
CA GLY A 117 4.61 -3.02 -19.60
C GLY A 117 5.30 -1.77 -19.04
N GLY A 118 4.61 -1.00 -18.20
CA GLY A 118 5.15 0.22 -17.60
C GLY A 118 4.98 1.47 -18.46
N THR A 119 3.99 1.48 -19.37
CA THR A 119 3.75 2.62 -20.28
C THR A 119 2.36 3.22 -20.15
N ALA A 120 1.47 2.63 -19.34
CA ALA A 120 0.10 3.13 -19.22
C ALA A 120 0.05 4.43 -18.43
N GLY A 121 -0.54 5.45 -19.02
CA GLY A 121 -0.89 6.69 -18.34
C GLY A 121 -2.03 6.47 -17.34
N GLY A 122 -1.88 7.05 -16.16
CA GLY A 122 -2.91 7.10 -15.14
C GLY A 122 -2.84 8.40 -14.37
N VAL A 123 -3.68 8.54 -13.35
CA VAL A 123 -3.67 9.70 -12.46
C VAL A 123 -3.55 9.22 -11.02
N SER A 124 -2.63 9.78 -10.28
CA SER A 124 -2.26 9.32 -8.95
C SER A 124 -2.55 10.35 -7.86
N VAL A 125 -2.88 9.82 -6.69
CA VAL A 125 -2.98 10.54 -5.42
C VAL A 125 -2.05 9.88 -4.42
N TYR A 126 -1.29 10.67 -3.69
CA TYR A 126 -0.31 10.21 -2.69
C TYR A 126 -0.77 10.54 -1.29
N VAL A 127 -0.60 9.58 -0.39
CA VAL A 127 -0.87 9.73 1.05
C VAL A 127 0.23 9.05 1.88
N ARG A 128 0.22 9.25 3.20
CA ARG A 128 1.07 8.55 4.15
C ARG A 128 0.25 7.63 5.03
N ASP A 129 0.76 6.44 5.30
CA ASP A 129 0.22 5.58 6.33
C ASP A 129 0.76 5.96 7.74
N PRO A 130 0.32 5.30 8.82
CA PRO A 130 0.75 5.65 10.18
C PRO A 130 2.24 5.50 10.49
N ASP A 131 2.98 4.73 9.70
CA ASP A 131 4.44 4.59 9.80
C ASP A 131 5.21 5.52 8.85
N ASP A 132 4.51 6.41 8.12
CA ASP A 132 5.05 7.27 7.07
C ASP A 132 5.45 6.53 5.76
N ASN A 133 5.01 5.29 5.55
CA ASN A 133 5.13 4.68 4.23
C ASN A 133 4.41 5.55 3.19
N LEU A 134 5.01 5.72 2.02
CA LEU A 134 4.37 6.41 0.91
C LEU A 134 3.40 5.47 0.19
N LEU A 135 2.16 5.88 0.08
CA LEU A 135 1.15 5.18 -0.68
C LEU A 135 0.71 6.04 -1.88
N GLU A 136 0.81 5.47 -3.05
CA GLU A 136 0.25 5.99 -4.28
C GLU A 136 -1.01 5.20 -4.63
N PHE A 137 -2.09 5.88 -4.92
CA PHE A 137 -3.29 5.27 -5.53
C PHE A 137 -3.42 5.79 -6.96
N ILE A 138 -3.26 4.89 -7.93
CA ILE A 138 -3.37 5.23 -9.34
C ILE A 138 -4.72 4.78 -9.93
N SER A 139 -5.42 5.71 -10.57
CA SER A 139 -6.59 5.43 -11.39
C SER A 139 -6.22 5.39 -12.87
N TYR A 140 -6.71 4.38 -13.56
CA TYR A 140 -6.65 4.27 -15.02
C TYR A 140 -8.02 4.53 -15.67
N ASP A 141 -8.97 5.08 -14.92
CA ASP A 141 -10.26 5.47 -15.49
C ASP A 141 -10.06 6.53 -16.58
N PRO A 142 -10.57 6.32 -17.80
CA PRO A 142 -10.42 7.30 -18.88
C PRO A 142 -10.94 8.69 -18.51
N ALA A 143 -12.01 8.79 -17.73
CA ALA A 143 -12.55 10.06 -17.30
C ALA A 143 -11.60 10.82 -16.36
N ASP A 144 -10.83 10.12 -15.55
CA ASP A 144 -9.80 10.73 -14.70
C ASP A 144 -8.59 11.19 -15.53
N VAL A 145 -8.14 10.31 -16.45
CA VAL A 145 -7.02 10.61 -17.35
C VAL A 145 -7.32 11.83 -18.24
N ASP A 146 -8.52 11.91 -18.79
CA ASP A 146 -8.93 13.04 -19.64
C ASP A 146 -9.00 14.36 -18.87
N ARG A 147 -9.37 14.32 -17.58
CA ARG A 147 -9.39 15.52 -16.71
C ARG A 147 -8.00 15.99 -16.26
N HIS A 148 -7.02 15.11 -16.30
CA HIS A 148 -5.66 15.36 -15.83
C HIS A 148 -4.62 14.97 -16.89
N PRO A 149 -4.60 15.63 -18.05
CA PRO A 149 -3.65 15.29 -19.12
C PRO A 149 -2.20 15.53 -18.64
N PRO A 150 -1.24 14.72 -19.11
CA PRO A 150 0.17 14.98 -18.83
C PRO A 150 0.57 16.36 -19.33
N ALA A 151 1.43 17.05 -18.59
CA ALA A 151 1.97 18.33 -19.03
C ALA A 151 2.70 18.13 -20.36
N VAL A 152 2.33 18.91 -21.37
CA VAL A 152 3.05 18.96 -22.65
C VAL A 152 4.34 19.73 -22.39
N HIS A 153 5.46 19.04 -22.46
CA HIS A 153 6.80 19.64 -22.39
C HIS A 153 7.29 20.04 -23.77
#